data_590e90ae412c240d6adbbdf9aa244598
#
_entry.id   590e90ae412c240d6adbbdf9aa244598
#
_cell.length_a   1.000
_cell.length_b   1.000
_cell.length_c   1.000
_cell.angle_alpha   90.00
_cell.angle_beta   90.00
_cell.angle_gamma   90.00
#
_symmetry.space_group_name_H-M   'P 1'
#
loop_
_entity.id
_entity.type
_entity.pdbx_description
1 polymer ?
#
loop_
_entity_poly.entity_id
_entity_poly.type
_entity_poly.pdbx_seq_one_letter_code
_entity_poly.pdbx_strand_id
1 'polypeptide(L)'
;DGDLDRAKQLIRLAKEAGADAAKFQNFDAPKIVSDYGFKAMSGGQVSHQATWKKSVFEVYKGASIPFEWSNILSEECNQVGIDYFSSPYDFDAIDHLDRYVEVYKAGSGEIDWIEALERMASKGKPFFVATGASTIGEVQKAVHAILKINKQLVLMQCNTNYTASPKNYDHLHINVLKTYASMFPDVILGLSDHTHAVAPVIAAVTLGARVIERHFTDRNDREGPDHKFAMNPQTWANMVEETRLVERSLGSADKFIADNEQDTQIV
;
A
#
# COMPACT_ATOMS: atom_id res chain seq x y z
N ASP A 1 -2.95 -3.18 16.72
CA ASP A 1 -2.67 -2.94 18.14
C ASP A 1 -3.92 -2.97 19.04
N GLY A 2 -5.14 -3.13 18.48
CA GLY A 2 -6.37 -3.25 19.27
C GLY A 2 -6.76 -1.99 20.08
N ASP A 3 -6.32 -0.82 19.66
CA ASP A 3 -6.51 0.47 20.36
C ASP A 3 -7.12 1.49 19.38
N LEU A 4 -8.40 1.82 19.60
CA LEU A 4 -9.16 2.71 18.73
C LEU A 4 -8.66 4.16 18.81
N ASP A 5 -8.30 4.63 20.00
CA ASP A 5 -7.83 6.01 20.18
C ASP A 5 -6.50 6.22 19.48
N ARG A 6 -5.63 5.20 19.50
CA ARG A 6 -4.39 5.21 18.72
C ARG A 6 -4.67 5.19 17.22
N ALA A 7 -5.63 4.39 16.74
CA ALA A 7 -6.00 4.38 15.33
C ALA A 7 -6.44 5.78 14.86
N LYS A 8 -7.25 6.48 15.65
CA LYS A 8 -7.63 7.89 15.39
C LYS A 8 -6.42 8.83 15.42
N GLN A 9 -5.53 8.66 16.40
CA GLN A 9 -4.31 9.45 16.46
C GLN A 9 -3.44 9.26 15.21
N LEU A 10 -3.29 8.02 14.73
CA LEU A 10 -2.53 7.73 13.52
C LEU A 10 -3.13 8.39 12.28
N ILE A 11 -4.46 8.45 12.16
CA ILE A 11 -5.14 9.19 11.09
C ILE A 11 -4.75 10.68 11.10
N ARG A 12 -4.79 11.33 12.27
CA ARG A 12 -4.41 12.75 12.43
C ARG A 12 -2.96 12.98 12.07
N LEU A 13 -2.05 12.14 12.61
CA LEU A 13 -0.62 12.23 12.32
C LEU A 13 -0.32 11.99 10.83
N ALA A 14 -1.01 11.07 10.17
CA ALA A 14 -0.85 10.83 8.74
C ALA A 14 -1.28 12.07 7.92
N LYS A 15 -2.41 12.69 8.28
CA LYS A 15 -2.87 13.94 7.67
C LYS A 15 -1.87 15.07 7.86
N GLU A 16 -1.40 15.29 9.09
CA GLU A 16 -0.41 16.31 9.43
C GLU A 16 0.91 16.10 8.68
N ALA A 17 1.30 14.84 8.47
CA ALA A 17 2.47 14.48 7.68
C ALA A 17 2.27 14.60 6.16
N GLY A 18 1.09 14.99 5.70
CA GLY A 18 0.80 15.24 4.27
C GLY A 18 0.32 14.03 3.49
N ALA A 19 -0.17 12.97 4.16
CA ALA A 19 -0.81 11.86 3.46
C ALA A 19 -2.18 12.29 2.90
N ASP A 20 -2.51 11.76 1.72
CA ASP A 20 -3.80 12.01 1.06
C ASP A 20 -4.88 11.03 1.57
N ALA A 21 -4.46 9.83 2.01
CA ALA A 21 -5.37 8.78 2.46
C ALA A 21 -4.80 7.96 3.63
N ALA A 22 -5.68 7.46 4.50
CA ALA A 22 -5.36 6.51 5.56
C ALA A 22 -5.99 5.16 5.23
N LYS A 23 -5.12 4.14 5.05
CA LYS A 23 -5.56 2.78 4.75
C LYS A 23 -5.44 1.87 5.97
N PHE A 24 -6.48 1.09 6.19
CA PHE A 24 -6.53 0.03 7.20
C PHE A 24 -6.58 -1.36 6.56
N GLN A 25 -6.60 -2.39 7.40
CA GLN A 25 -6.71 -3.78 6.96
C GLN A 25 -7.79 -4.47 7.80
N ASN A 26 -8.84 -4.93 7.14
CA ASN A 26 -9.94 -5.64 7.81
C ASN A 26 -9.84 -7.13 7.51
N PHE A 27 -9.53 -7.90 8.54
CA PHE A 27 -9.48 -9.35 8.49
C PHE A 27 -9.98 -9.96 9.81
N ASP A 28 -10.47 -11.18 9.71
CA ASP A 28 -10.79 -12.04 10.84
C ASP A 28 -9.75 -13.17 10.87
N ALA A 29 -8.93 -13.22 11.91
CA ALA A 29 -7.80 -14.15 11.99
C ALA A 29 -8.19 -15.62 11.71
N PRO A 30 -9.32 -16.16 12.23
CA PRO A 30 -9.77 -17.51 11.90
C PRO A 30 -10.04 -17.77 10.42
N LYS A 31 -10.33 -16.74 9.64
CA LYS A 31 -10.64 -16.86 8.20
C LYS A 31 -9.40 -16.84 7.32
N ILE A 32 -8.31 -16.22 7.80
CA ILE A 32 -7.10 -16.01 6.99
C ILE A 32 -5.87 -16.77 7.49
N VAL A 33 -5.87 -17.26 8.74
CA VAL A 33 -4.73 -17.96 9.36
C VAL A 33 -5.17 -19.30 9.92
N SER A 34 -4.57 -20.39 9.42
CA SER A 34 -4.69 -21.69 10.03
C SER A 34 -3.65 -21.85 11.14
N ASP A 35 -4.06 -21.77 12.41
CA ASP A 35 -3.18 -22.00 13.55
C ASP A 35 -2.51 -23.39 13.51
N TYR A 36 -3.27 -24.41 13.12
CA TYR A 36 -2.73 -25.77 12.92
C TYR A 36 -1.72 -25.81 11.76
N GLY A 37 -2.04 -25.20 10.62
CA GLY A 37 -1.17 -25.17 9.45
C GLY A 37 0.17 -24.48 9.74
N PHE A 38 0.14 -23.33 10.39
CA PHE A 38 1.36 -22.62 10.77
C PHE A 38 2.20 -23.38 11.80
N LYS A 39 1.59 -24.02 12.79
CA LYS A 39 2.30 -24.87 13.74
C LYS A 39 2.92 -26.11 13.08
N ALA A 40 2.25 -26.71 12.10
CA ALA A 40 2.75 -27.85 11.35
C ALA A 40 3.91 -27.49 10.41
N MET A 41 3.92 -26.28 9.85
CA MET A 41 5.00 -25.78 8.97
C MET A 41 6.25 -25.33 9.73
N SER A 42 6.23 -25.18 11.04
CA SER A 42 7.32 -24.65 11.88
C SER A 42 8.64 -25.40 11.81
N GLY A 43 8.74 -26.50 11.05
CA GLY A 43 9.96 -27.28 10.83
C GLY A 43 10.81 -26.92 9.61
N GLY A 44 10.44 -25.93 8.76
CA GLY A 44 11.16 -25.73 7.50
C GLY A 44 11.10 -24.36 6.82
N GLN A 45 10.20 -23.48 7.18
CA GLN A 45 10.13 -22.15 6.55
C GLN A 45 10.65 -21.05 7.49
N VAL A 46 11.70 -20.38 7.06
CA VAL A 46 12.24 -19.17 7.70
C VAL A 46 11.45 -17.97 7.17
N SER A 47 10.21 -17.75 7.69
CA SER A 47 9.50 -16.49 7.46
C SER A 47 9.89 -15.47 8.55
N HIS A 48 9.71 -14.16 8.27
CA HIS A 48 9.91 -13.11 9.30
C HIS A 48 9.02 -13.35 10.54
N GLN A 49 7.89 -14.04 10.39
CA GLN A 49 6.96 -14.45 11.44
C GLN A 49 7.55 -15.46 12.42
N ALA A 50 8.58 -16.22 12.01
CA ALA A 50 9.28 -17.17 12.88
C ALA A 50 10.01 -16.50 14.06
N THR A 51 10.26 -15.19 13.98
CA THR A 51 10.89 -14.39 15.04
C THR A 51 9.90 -13.84 16.07
N TRP A 52 8.60 -14.02 15.87
CA TRP A 52 7.58 -13.49 16.77
C TRP A 52 7.50 -14.32 18.07
N LYS A 53 7.31 -13.61 19.19
CA LYS A 53 7.16 -14.24 20.51
C LYS A 53 5.83 -15.00 20.67
N LYS A 54 4.79 -14.57 19.95
CA LYS A 54 3.45 -15.17 19.92
C LYS A 54 3.27 -15.94 18.63
N SER A 55 2.32 -16.90 18.61
CA SER A 55 1.95 -17.57 17.37
C SER A 55 1.43 -16.57 16.33
N VAL A 56 1.55 -16.91 15.04
CA VAL A 56 1.04 -16.09 13.95
C VAL A 56 -0.45 -15.81 14.15
N PHE A 57 -1.22 -16.83 14.54
CA PHE A 57 -2.64 -16.70 14.82
C PHE A 57 -2.94 -15.68 15.93
N GLU A 58 -2.21 -15.74 17.05
CA GLU A 58 -2.39 -14.80 18.17
C GLU A 58 -2.05 -13.36 17.79
N VAL A 59 -0.99 -13.15 16.98
CA VAL A 59 -0.62 -11.83 16.48
C VAL A 59 -1.73 -11.27 15.59
N TYR A 60 -2.20 -12.06 14.61
CA TYR A 60 -3.28 -11.62 13.71
C TYR A 60 -4.59 -11.39 14.47
N LYS A 61 -4.94 -12.26 15.43
CA LYS A 61 -6.12 -12.09 16.28
C LYS A 61 -6.07 -10.77 17.07
N GLY A 62 -4.90 -10.42 17.60
CA GLY A 62 -4.70 -9.16 18.32
C GLY A 62 -4.66 -7.91 17.42
N ALA A 63 -4.44 -8.10 16.10
CA ALA A 63 -4.39 -7.03 15.11
C ALA A 63 -5.69 -6.89 14.30
N SER A 64 -6.63 -7.81 14.43
CA SER A 64 -7.94 -7.75 13.75
C SER A 64 -8.71 -6.50 14.18
N ILE A 65 -9.28 -5.80 13.20
CA ILE A 65 -10.10 -4.60 13.43
C ILE A 65 -11.57 -5.02 13.52
N PRO A 66 -12.28 -4.74 14.62
CA PRO A 66 -13.72 -4.97 14.71
C PRO A 66 -14.49 -4.18 13.62
N PHE A 67 -15.52 -4.78 13.04
CA PHE A 67 -16.32 -4.13 11.99
C PHE A 67 -16.95 -2.81 12.44
N GLU A 68 -17.28 -2.71 13.72
CA GLU A 68 -17.86 -1.49 14.33
C GLU A 68 -16.92 -0.29 14.23
N TRP A 69 -15.60 -0.52 14.11
CA TRP A 69 -14.63 0.55 13.97
C TRP A 69 -14.64 1.19 12.58
N SER A 70 -15.14 0.51 11.56
CA SER A 70 -15.13 1.03 10.18
C SER A 70 -15.86 2.37 10.07
N ASN A 71 -17.04 2.50 10.70
CA ASN A 71 -17.75 3.76 10.74
C ASN A 71 -16.97 4.84 11.50
N ILE A 72 -16.43 4.50 12.68
CA ILE A 72 -15.72 5.45 13.55
C ILE A 72 -14.46 5.98 12.87
N LEU A 73 -13.70 5.10 12.20
CA LEU A 73 -12.47 5.47 11.49
C LEU A 73 -12.76 6.28 10.23
N SER A 74 -13.81 5.92 9.49
CA SER A 74 -14.28 6.70 8.34
C SER A 74 -14.72 8.11 8.76
N GLU A 75 -15.49 8.24 9.84
CA GLU A 75 -15.89 9.54 10.39
C GLU A 75 -14.70 10.38 10.85
N GLU A 76 -13.71 9.77 11.53
CA GLU A 76 -12.48 10.46 11.94
C GLU A 76 -11.69 10.96 10.71
N CYS A 77 -11.55 10.15 9.67
CA CYS A 77 -10.89 10.55 8.43
C CYS A 77 -11.63 11.75 7.78
N ASN A 78 -12.96 11.70 7.71
CA ASN A 78 -13.77 12.79 7.19
C ASN A 78 -13.58 14.09 7.99
N GLN A 79 -13.54 14.01 9.33
CA GLN A 79 -13.37 15.17 10.22
C GLN A 79 -12.01 15.85 10.02
N VAL A 80 -10.94 15.08 9.76
CA VAL A 80 -9.60 15.64 9.55
C VAL A 80 -9.29 15.92 8.08
N GLY A 81 -10.19 15.54 7.17
CA GLY A 81 -10.04 15.80 5.74
C GLY A 81 -8.98 14.93 5.05
N ILE A 82 -8.96 13.63 5.36
CA ILE A 82 -8.13 12.60 4.72
C ILE A 82 -9.03 11.48 4.23
N ASP A 83 -8.72 10.86 3.10
CA ASP A 83 -9.53 9.77 2.56
C ASP A 83 -9.39 8.50 3.42
N TYR A 84 -10.51 7.79 3.62
CA TYR A 84 -10.53 6.50 4.31
C TYR A 84 -10.70 5.36 3.33
N PHE A 85 -9.85 4.32 3.43
CA PHE A 85 -10.11 3.04 2.79
C PHE A 85 -9.46 1.88 3.56
N SER A 86 -9.75 0.65 3.14
CA SER A 86 -9.22 -0.54 3.79
C SER A 86 -9.02 -1.68 2.80
N SER A 87 -8.11 -2.58 3.15
CA SER A 87 -7.95 -3.86 2.46
C SER A 87 -8.79 -4.91 3.18
N PRO A 88 -9.82 -5.47 2.53
CA PRO A 88 -10.55 -6.63 3.05
C PRO A 88 -9.81 -7.92 2.71
N TYR A 89 -9.85 -8.89 3.64
CA TYR A 89 -9.20 -10.19 3.48
C TYR A 89 -10.19 -11.38 3.53
N ASP A 90 -11.48 -11.11 3.52
CA ASP A 90 -12.55 -12.10 3.35
C ASP A 90 -13.78 -11.47 2.70
N PHE A 91 -14.72 -12.30 2.22
CA PHE A 91 -15.90 -11.84 1.51
C PHE A 91 -16.84 -11.00 2.37
N ASP A 92 -16.97 -11.32 3.67
CA ASP A 92 -17.80 -10.54 4.59
C ASP A 92 -17.21 -9.14 4.80
N ALA A 93 -15.87 -9.06 4.89
CA ALA A 93 -15.18 -7.76 4.98
C ALA A 93 -15.34 -6.93 3.69
N ILE A 94 -15.31 -7.56 2.49
CA ILE A 94 -15.56 -6.86 1.22
C ILE A 94 -16.96 -6.23 1.23
N ASP A 95 -17.98 -6.99 1.62
CA ASP A 95 -19.36 -6.51 1.62
C ASP A 95 -19.63 -5.49 2.74
N HIS A 96 -19.04 -5.71 3.92
CA HIS A 96 -19.17 -4.78 5.03
C HIS A 96 -18.58 -3.40 4.71
N LEU A 97 -17.37 -3.38 4.13
CA LEU A 97 -16.64 -2.16 3.85
C LEU A 97 -17.25 -1.31 2.73
N ASP A 98 -18.08 -1.89 1.86
CA ASP A 98 -18.59 -1.21 0.68
C ASP A 98 -19.28 0.12 0.96
N ARG A 99 -19.93 0.27 2.11
CA ARG A 99 -20.61 1.51 2.53
C ARG A 99 -19.67 2.59 3.11
N TYR A 100 -18.42 2.23 3.43
CA TYR A 100 -17.51 3.12 4.13
C TYR A 100 -16.32 3.56 3.28
N VAL A 101 -15.93 2.76 2.27
CA VAL A 101 -14.74 3.03 1.46
C VAL A 101 -15.11 3.57 0.08
N GLU A 102 -14.32 4.50 -0.42
CA GLU A 102 -14.41 4.98 -1.81
C GLU A 102 -13.43 4.25 -2.74
N VAL A 103 -12.47 3.52 -2.17
CA VAL A 103 -11.42 2.78 -2.88
C VAL A 103 -11.27 1.40 -2.25
N TYR A 104 -11.13 0.37 -3.07
CA TYR A 104 -10.70 -0.95 -2.63
C TYR A 104 -9.20 -1.14 -2.81
N LYS A 105 -8.58 -1.90 -1.91
CA LYS A 105 -7.18 -2.34 -2.04
C LYS A 105 -7.07 -3.83 -1.79
N ALA A 106 -6.52 -4.57 -2.77
CA ALA A 106 -6.04 -5.94 -2.52
C ALA A 106 -4.60 -5.90 -2.00
N GLY A 107 -4.32 -6.60 -0.93
CA GLY A 107 -2.98 -6.76 -0.41
C GLY A 107 -2.05 -7.44 -1.43
N SER A 108 -0.76 -7.37 -1.20
CA SER A 108 0.23 -7.92 -2.14
C SER A 108 0.24 -9.45 -2.18
N GLY A 109 -0.24 -10.11 -1.11
CA GLY A 109 -0.37 -11.57 -1.03
C GLY A 109 -1.62 -12.15 -1.68
N GLU A 110 -2.61 -11.32 -2.02
CA GLU A 110 -3.94 -11.74 -2.48
C GLU A 110 -4.14 -11.67 -4.00
N ILE A 111 -3.06 -11.40 -4.75
CA ILE A 111 -3.14 -11.20 -6.22
C ILE A 111 -3.65 -12.43 -6.99
N ASP A 112 -3.47 -13.62 -6.47
CA ASP A 112 -3.92 -14.87 -7.05
C ASP A 112 -5.35 -15.28 -6.64
N TRP A 113 -5.96 -14.58 -5.67
CA TRP A 113 -7.33 -14.82 -5.23
C TRP A 113 -8.34 -14.11 -6.14
N ILE A 114 -8.48 -14.64 -7.35
CA ILE A 114 -9.24 -14.01 -8.45
C ILE A 114 -10.69 -13.72 -8.06
N GLU A 115 -11.35 -14.62 -7.32
CA GLU A 115 -12.75 -14.45 -6.92
C GLU A 115 -12.95 -13.21 -6.02
N ALA A 116 -12.01 -12.95 -5.12
CA ALA A 116 -12.05 -11.76 -4.27
C ALA A 116 -11.75 -10.49 -5.08
N LEU A 117 -10.79 -10.55 -6.01
CA LEU A 117 -10.48 -9.43 -6.91
C LEU A 117 -11.71 -9.07 -7.78
N GLU A 118 -12.39 -10.06 -8.37
CA GLU A 118 -13.60 -9.85 -9.14
C GLU A 118 -14.75 -9.28 -8.29
N ARG A 119 -14.90 -9.78 -7.04
CA ARG A 119 -15.92 -9.25 -6.12
C ARG A 119 -15.66 -7.79 -5.75
N MET A 120 -14.42 -7.42 -5.42
CA MET A 120 -14.06 -6.01 -5.16
C MET A 120 -14.26 -5.15 -6.41
N ALA A 121 -13.83 -5.62 -7.58
CA ALA A 121 -14.01 -4.92 -8.85
C ALA A 121 -15.49 -4.68 -9.18
N SER A 122 -16.37 -5.63 -8.84
CA SER A 122 -17.82 -5.54 -9.09
C SER A 122 -18.52 -4.43 -8.29
N LYS A 123 -17.87 -3.88 -7.25
CA LYS A 123 -18.37 -2.74 -6.49
C LYS A 123 -18.28 -1.42 -7.28
N GLY A 124 -17.58 -1.39 -8.41
CA GLY A 124 -17.53 -0.22 -9.32
C GLY A 124 -16.71 0.96 -8.79
N LYS A 125 -15.95 0.77 -7.73
CA LYS A 125 -15.06 1.80 -7.13
C LYS A 125 -13.63 1.68 -7.65
N PRO A 126 -12.80 2.74 -7.59
CA PRO A 126 -11.37 2.63 -7.86
C PRO A 126 -10.74 1.47 -7.08
N PHE A 127 -9.87 0.72 -7.74
CA PHE A 127 -9.33 -0.50 -7.18
C PHE A 127 -7.80 -0.53 -7.29
N PHE A 128 -7.12 -0.67 -6.16
CA PHE A 128 -5.67 -0.74 -6.06
C PHE A 128 -5.24 -2.19 -5.86
N VAL A 129 -4.31 -2.67 -6.68
CA VAL A 129 -3.75 -4.03 -6.59
C VAL A 129 -2.24 -3.97 -6.49
N ALA A 130 -1.68 -4.52 -5.43
CA ALA A 130 -0.24 -4.68 -5.27
C ALA A 130 0.20 -6.07 -5.76
N THR A 131 1.40 -6.14 -6.38
CA THR A 131 1.87 -7.31 -7.14
C THR A 131 2.99 -8.09 -6.44
N GLY A 132 3.04 -8.06 -5.12
CA GLY A 132 4.11 -8.75 -4.37
C GLY A 132 4.03 -10.26 -4.48
N ALA A 133 5.21 -10.91 -4.43
CA ALA A 133 5.38 -12.37 -4.46
C ALA A 133 4.68 -13.07 -5.63
N SER A 134 4.59 -12.41 -6.81
CA SER A 134 3.92 -12.94 -7.99
C SER A 134 4.76 -12.83 -9.25
N THR A 135 4.50 -13.71 -10.20
CA THR A 135 5.06 -13.67 -11.54
C THR A 135 4.28 -12.72 -12.44
N ILE A 136 4.87 -12.30 -13.56
CA ILE A 136 4.18 -11.44 -14.54
C ILE A 136 2.91 -12.11 -15.12
N GLY A 137 2.88 -13.45 -15.22
CA GLY A 137 1.71 -14.18 -15.68
C GLY A 137 0.54 -14.12 -14.69
N GLU A 138 0.81 -14.18 -13.38
CA GLU A 138 -0.19 -14.01 -12.33
C GLU A 138 -0.71 -12.58 -12.30
N VAL A 139 0.19 -11.58 -12.40
CA VAL A 139 -0.20 -10.17 -12.55
C VAL A 139 -1.14 -9.98 -13.75
N GLN A 140 -0.76 -10.52 -14.91
CA GLN A 140 -1.58 -10.41 -16.13
C GLN A 140 -2.96 -11.04 -15.96
N LYS A 141 -3.02 -12.21 -15.33
CA LYS A 141 -4.30 -12.90 -15.04
C LYS A 141 -5.19 -12.04 -14.14
N ALA A 142 -4.65 -11.51 -13.04
CA ALA A 142 -5.37 -10.65 -12.11
C ALA A 142 -5.88 -9.36 -12.79
N VAL A 143 -5.00 -8.65 -13.49
CA VAL A 143 -5.34 -7.41 -14.20
C VAL A 143 -6.43 -7.65 -15.23
N HIS A 144 -6.34 -8.72 -16.03
CA HIS A 144 -7.37 -9.05 -17.02
C HIS A 144 -8.71 -9.41 -16.37
N ALA A 145 -8.72 -10.13 -15.23
CA ALA A 145 -9.96 -10.44 -14.52
C ALA A 145 -10.64 -9.15 -14.03
N ILE A 146 -9.86 -8.24 -13.42
CA ILE A 146 -10.38 -6.96 -12.93
C ILE A 146 -10.87 -6.08 -14.07
N LEU A 147 -10.08 -5.90 -15.13
CA LEU A 147 -10.39 -4.98 -16.23
C LEU A 147 -11.61 -5.42 -17.07
N LYS A 148 -12.04 -6.67 -16.99
CA LYS A 148 -13.33 -7.12 -17.57
C LYS A 148 -14.52 -6.49 -16.84
N ILE A 149 -14.37 -6.15 -15.57
CA ILE A 149 -15.43 -5.68 -14.69
C ILE A 149 -15.30 -4.18 -14.43
N ASN A 150 -14.09 -3.73 -14.08
CA ASN A 150 -13.81 -2.35 -13.65
C ASN A 150 -12.54 -1.80 -14.31
N LYS A 151 -12.64 -0.62 -14.93
CA LYS A 151 -11.52 0.05 -15.60
C LYS A 151 -10.72 0.98 -14.69
N GLN A 152 -11.21 1.28 -13.51
CA GLN A 152 -10.58 2.18 -12.55
C GLN A 152 -9.52 1.44 -11.72
N LEU A 153 -8.46 0.97 -12.36
CA LEU A 153 -7.42 0.15 -11.74
C LEU A 153 -6.13 0.93 -11.52
N VAL A 154 -5.56 0.78 -10.34
CA VAL A 154 -4.17 1.14 -10.02
C VAL A 154 -3.38 -0.15 -9.81
N LEU A 155 -2.32 -0.34 -10.59
CA LEU A 155 -1.42 -1.49 -10.50
C LEU A 155 -0.12 -1.06 -9.82
N MET A 156 0.16 -1.64 -8.66
CA MET A 156 1.27 -1.20 -7.80
C MET A 156 2.38 -2.25 -7.76
N GLN A 157 3.58 -1.88 -8.20
CA GLN A 157 4.76 -2.70 -7.94
C GLN A 157 4.95 -2.86 -6.42
N CYS A 158 5.29 -4.06 -6.00
CA CYS A 158 5.53 -4.37 -4.59
C CYS A 158 6.61 -5.46 -4.44
N ASN A 159 7.46 -5.31 -3.44
CA ASN A 159 8.24 -6.40 -2.87
C ASN A 159 7.69 -6.72 -1.48
N THR A 160 7.05 -7.90 -1.35
CA THR A 160 6.38 -8.32 -0.11
C THR A 160 7.41 -8.90 0.86
N ASN A 161 8.25 -8.02 1.41
CA ASN A 161 9.26 -8.38 2.41
C ASN A 161 9.21 -7.40 3.59
N TYR A 162 8.92 -7.90 4.77
CA TYR A 162 8.67 -7.13 6.01
C TYR A 162 9.83 -7.15 6.99
N THR A 163 11.05 -7.49 6.54
CA THR A 163 12.20 -7.67 7.44
C THR A 163 12.91 -6.39 7.84
N ALA A 164 12.57 -5.26 7.22
CA ALA A 164 13.30 -3.98 7.36
C ALA A 164 14.81 -4.06 6.99
N SER A 165 15.24 -5.11 6.29
CA SER A 165 16.63 -5.30 5.90
C SER A 165 17.04 -4.28 4.82
N PRO A 166 18.23 -3.65 4.93
CA PRO A 166 18.78 -2.83 3.85
C PRO A 166 18.94 -3.59 2.51
N LYS A 167 19.09 -4.90 2.55
CA LYS A 167 19.15 -5.75 1.34
C LYS A 167 17.85 -5.79 0.54
N ASN A 168 16.71 -5.36 1.14
CA ASN A 168 15.44 -5.31 0.44
C ASN A 168 15.48 -4.35 -0.77
N TYR A 169 16.35 -3.32 -0.73
CA TYR A 169 16.50 -2.41 -1.87
C TYR A 169 16.96 -3.12 -3.14
N ASP A 170 17.79 -4.17 -3.04
CA ASP A 170 18.29 -4.94 -4.17
C ASP A 170 17.17 -5.75 -4.88
N HIS A 171 16.02 -5.90 -4.23
CA HIS A 171 14.89 -6.72 -4.68
C HIS A 171 13.60 -5.92 -4.99
N LEU A 172 13.63 -4.59 -4.93
CA LEU A 172 12.45 -3.77 -5.23
C LEU A 172 12.04 -3.79 -6.70
N HIS A 173 13.01 -3.95 -7.59
CA HIS A 173 12.79 -4.03 -9.04
C HIS A 173 11.85 -2.96 -9.60
N ILE A 174 12.06 -1.69 -9.21
CA ILE A 174 11.21 -0.54 -9.60
C ILE A 174 11.05 -0.43 -11.14
N ASN A 175 12.03 -0.89 -11.92
CA ASN A 175 11.93 -0.93 -13.38
C ASN A 175 10.77 -1.77 -13.91
N VAL A 176 10.14 -2.63 -13.11
CA VAL A 176 8.93 -3.40 -13.48
C VAL A 176 7.79 -2.45 -13.84
N LEU A 177 7.76 -1.24 -13.31
CA LEU A 177 6.78 -0.20 -13.70
C LEU A 177 6.81 0.11 -15.20
N LYS A 178 7.98 0.03 -15.86
CA LYS A 178 8.08 0.19 -17.33
C LYS A 178 7.38 -0.94 -18.08
N THR A 179 7.49 -2.16 -17.55
CA THR A 179 6.79 -3.32 -18.10
C THR A 179 5.27 -3.16 -17.95
N TYR A 180 4.81 -2.74 -16.77
CA TYR A 180 3.39 -2.49 -16.54
C TYR A 180 2.85 -1.37 -17.43
N ALA A 181 3.59 -0.25 -17.61
CA ALA A 181 3.21 0.82 -18.51
C ALA A 181 3.02 0.34 -19.95
N SER A 182 3.90 -0.55 -20.42
CA SER A 182 3.82 -1.12 -21.77
C SER A 182 2.71 -2.15 -21.93
N MET A 183 2.48 -2.99 -20.92
CA MET A 183 1.46 -4.05 -20.96
C MET A 183 0.04 -3.54 -20.75
N PHE A 184 -0.11 -2.49 -19.94
CA PHE A 184 -1.39 -1.96 -19.47
C PHE A 184 -1.40 -0.42 -19.56
N PRO A 185 -1.40 0.16 -20.78
CA PRO A 185 -1.20 1.60 -20.97
C PRO A 185 -2.30 2.48 -20.35
N ASP A 186 -3.51 1.93 -20.16
CA ASP A 186 -4.65 2.63 -19.58
C ASP A 186 -4.76 2.47 -18.05
N VAL A 187 -3.82 1.74 -17.42
CA VAL A 187 -3.83 1.49 -15.98
C VAL A 187 -2.92 2.48 -15.27
N ILE A 188 -3.40 3.05 -14.16
CA ILE A 188 -2.58 3.93 -13.32
C ILE A 188 -1.53 3.08 -12.59
N LEU A 189 -0.29 3.55 -12.59
CA LEU A 189 0.81 2.88 -11.91
C LEU A 189 0.97 3.35 -10.46
N GLY A 190 1.44 2.46 -9.60
CA GLY A 190 1.74 2.75 -8.21
C GLY A 190 2.92 1.94 -7.66
N LEU A 191 3.30 2.28 -6.44
CA LEU A 191 4.30 1.56 -5.64
C LEU A 191 3.73 1.27 -4.25
N SER A 192 3.75 0.01 -3.83
CA SER A 192 3.54 -0.42 -2.44
C SER A 192 4.88 -0.88 -1.88
N ASP A 193 5.41 -0.16 -0.88
CA ASP A 193 6.82 -0.28 -0.48
C ASP A 193 6.96 -0.48 1.03
N HIS A 194 7.87 -1.37 1.42
CA HIS A 194 8.17 -1.76 2.79
C HIS A 194 9.60 -1.37 3.20
N THR A 195 10.20 -0.37 2.54
CA THR A 195 11.53 0.16 2.87
C THR A 195 11.45 1.53 3.53
N HIS A 196 12.57 2.06 4.05
CA HIS A 196 12.57 3.33 4.78
C HIS A 196 12.96 4.55 3.91
N ALA A 197 13.76 4.34 2.87
CA ALA A 197 14.33 5.45 2.11
C ALA A 197 13.29 6.09 1.16
N VAL A 198 13.46 7.37 0.87
CA VAL A 198 12.64 8.11 -0.09
C VAL A 198 12.97 7.72 -1.55
N ALA A 199 14.22 7.31 -1.81
CA ALA A 199 14.73 7.04 -3.15
C ALA A 199 13.85 6.09 -3.99
N PRO A 200 13.31 4.97 -3.47
CA PRO A 200 12.39 4.11 -4.25
C PRO A 200 11.12 4.83 -4.69
N VAL A 201 10.58 5.71 -3.85
CA VAL A 201 9.37 6.50 -4.18
C VAL A 201 9.67 7.47 -5.31
N ILE A 202 10.78 8.22 -5.22
CA ILE A 202 11.22 9.14 -6.26
C ILE A 202 11.45 8.40 -7.59
N ALA A 203 12.11 7.25 -7.54
CA ALA A 203 12.31 6.42 -8.73
C ALA A 203 10.97 5.97 -9.34
N ALA A 204 10.02 5.51 -8.52
CA ALA A 204 8.71 5.08 -8.99
C ALA A 204 7.91 6.22 -9.61
N VAL A 205 7.88 7.40 -8.96
CA VAL A 205 7.19 8.59 -9.49
C VAL A 205 7.80 9.05 -10.81
N THR A 206 9.13 9.05 -10.92
CA THR A 206 9.85 9.34 -12.17
C THR A 206 9.49 8.33 -13.28
N LEU A 207 9.20 7.10 -12.94
CA LEU A 207 8.75 6.05 -13.87
C LEU A 207 7.23 6.05 -14.10
N GLY A 208 6.50 7.05 -13.61
CA GLY A 208 5.08 7.24 -13.89
C GLY A 208 4.13 6.75 -12.81
N ALA A 209 4.61 6.28 -11.66
CA ALA A 209 3.73 5.97 -10.53
C ALA A 209 3.00 7.23 -10.05
N ARG A 210 1.69 7.09 -9.73
CA ARG A 210 0.81 8.14 -9.24
C ARG A 210 0.24 7.84 -7.86
N VAL A 211 0.35 6.61 -7.40
CA VAL A 211 -0.10 6.16 -6.09
C VAL A 211 1.07 5.52 -5.35
N ILE A 212 1.33 6.00 -4.15
CA ILE A 212 2.38 5.49 -3.26
C ILE A 212 1.73 5.02 -1.96
N GLU A 213 2.02 3.79 -1.57
CA GLU A 213 1.56 3.21 -0.32
C GLU A 213 2.76 2.76 0.53
N ARG A 214 2.74 3.13 1.81
CA ARG A 214 3.67 2.65 2.82
C ARG A 214 3.00 2.48 4.16
N HIS A 215 3.52 1.59 4.98
CA HIS A 215 3.11 1.44 6.37
C HIS A 215 3.48 2.68 7.17
N PHE A 216 2.60 3.06 8.11
CA PHE A 216 2.74 4.24 8.94
C PHE A 216 2.64 3.90 10.42
N THR A 217 3.46 4.52 11.25
CA THR A 217 3.46 4.39 12.71
C THR A 217 3.75 5.73 13.36
N ASP A 218 3.34 5.91 14.58
CA ASP A 218 3.76 7.05 15.40
C ASP A 218 5.21 6.91 15.90
N ARG A 219 5.68 5.66 16.15
CA ARG A 219 7.03 5.35 16.62
C ARG A 219 7.49 3.97 16.15
N ASN A 220 8.73 3.89 15.66
CA ASN A 220 9.31 2.66 15.12
C ASN A 220 9.77 1.65 16.20
N ASP A 221 9.88 2.07 17.45
CA ASP A 221 10.28 1.23 18.58
C ASP A 221 9.14 0.47 19.26
N ARG A 222 7.92 0.58 18.73
CA ARG A 222 6.77 -0.17 19.23
C ARG A 222 6.90 -1.67 18.97
N GLU A 223 6.32 -2.48 19.86
CA GLU A 223 6.12 -3.92 19.60
C GLU A 223 4.96 -4.10 18.61
N GLY A 224 5.19 -4.88 17.56
CA GLY A 224 4.21 -5.20 16.51
C GLY A 224 4.89 -5.62 15.23
N PRO A 225 4.13 -6.20 14.29
CA PRO A 225 4.69 -6.78 13.06
C PRO A 225 5.29 -5.73 12.12
N ASP A 226 4.71 -4.52 12.05
CA ASP A 226 4.96 -3.58 10.97
C ASP A 226 5.77 -2.33 11.37
N HIS A 227 5.91 -2.05 12.67
CA HIS A 227 6.50 -0.80 13.15
C HIS A 227 7.95 -0.56 12.70
N LYS A 228 8.73 -1.64 12.59
CA LYS A 228 10.18 -1.54 12.27
C LYS A 228 10.47 -0.97 10.89
N PHE A 229 9.62 -1.26 9.89
CA PHE A 229 9.80 -0.78 8.51
C PHE A 229 8.80 0.32 8.13
N ALA A 230 7.82 0.61 8.98
CA ALA A 230 6.87 1.69 8.77
C ALA A 230 7.54 3.07 8.79
N MET A 231 6.96 4.01 8.09
CA MET A 231 7.35 5.42 8.20
C MET A 231 6.68 6.06 9.42
N ASN A 232 7.40 6.92 10.09
CA ASN A 232 6.86 7.79 11.14
C ASN A 232 6.48 9.17 10.55
N PRO A 233 5.81 10.06 11.31
CA PRO A 233 5.37 11.35 10.80
C PRO A 233 6.47 12.18 10.14
N GLN A 234 7.67 12.21 10.73
CA GLN A 234 8.78 12.99 10.19
C GLN A 234 9.29 12.43 8.86
N THR A 235 9.50 11.11 8.80
CA THR A 235 10.00 10.47 7.58
C THR A 235 8.96 10.50 6.46
N TRP A 236 7.67 10.41 6.81
CA TRP A 236 6.58 10.55 5.84
C TRP A 236 6.52 11.96 5.27
N ALA A 237 6.54 13.01 6.11
CA ALA A 237 6.53 14.40 5.67
C ALA A 237 7.70 14.70 4.72
N ASN A 238 8.92 14.25 5.07
CA ASN A 238 10.08 14.38 4.19
C ASN A 238 9.87 13.67 2.84
N MET A 239 9.29 12.48 2.84
CA MET A 239 8.99 11.75 1.60
C MET A 239 8.00 12.52 0.72
N VAL A 240 6.95 13.08 1.32
CA VAL A 240 5.95 13.88 0.58
C VAL A 240 6.62 15.12 -0.03
N GLU A 241 7.41 15.87 0.76
CA GLU A 241 8.11 17.07 0.30
C GLU A 241 9.03 16.78 -0.88
N GLU A 242 9.90 15.79 -0.76
CA GLU A 242 10.83 15.37 -1.82
C GLU A 242 10.08 14.89 -3.08
N THR A 243 8.99 14.15 -2.89
CA THR A 243 8.16 13.66 -4.01
C THR A 243 7.50 14.81 -4.76
N ARG A 244 6.92 15.79 -4.04
CA ARG A 244 6.31 16.99 -4.66
C ARG A 244 7.35 17.85 -5.36
N LEU A 245 8.58 17.92 -4.83
CA LEU A 245 9.69 18.61 -5.50
C LEU A 245 10.04 17.94 -6.84
N VAL A 246 10.14 16.61 -6.84
CA VAL A 246 10.40 15.84 -8.07
C VAL A 246 9.28 16.02 -9.10
N GLU A 247 8.02 15.94 -8.70
CA GLU A 247 6.88 16.18 -9.63
C GLU A 247 6.97 17.53 -10.33
N ARG A 248 7.29 18.59 -9.59
CA ARG A 248 7.49 19.92 -10.17
C ARG A 248 8.72 19.99 -11.09
N SER A 249 9.75 19.21 -10.78
CA SER A 249 11.02 19.20 -11.53
C SER A 249 10.96 18.40 -12.83
N LEU A 250 10.00 17.46 -12.96
CA LEU A 250 9.86 16.66 -14.17
C LEU A 250 9.50 17.49 -15.40
N GLY A 251 8.67 18.50 -15.25
CA GLY A 251 8.36 19.48 -16.31
C GLY A 251 7.90 18.88 -17.64
N SER A 252 8.26 19.56 -18.73
CA SER A 252 8.02 19.12 -20.12
C SER A 252 9.16 18.25 -20.64
N ALA A 253 8.84 17.35 -21.58
CA ALA A 253 9.84 16.61 -22.36
C ALA A 253 10.47 17.46 -23.49
N ASP A 254 9.87 18.59 -23.82
CA ASP A 254 10.39 19.51 -24.85
C ASP A 254 11.52 20.36 -24.27
N LYS A 255 12.62 20.51 -25.01
CA LYS A 255 13.71 21.43 -24.64
C LYS A 255 13.39 22.84 -25.20
N PHE A 256 13.20 23.78 -24.30
CA PHE A 256 13.02 25.21 -24.62
C PHE A 256 13.81 26.06 -23.63
N ILE A 257 13.94 27.35 -23.93
CA ILE A 257 14.54 28.32 -23.01
C ILE A 257 13.47 28.67 -21.98
N ALA A 258 13.70 28.29 -20.72
CA ALA A 258 12.78 28.62 -19.65
C ALA A 258 12.79 30.13 -19.33
N ASP A 259 11.68 30.63 -18.76
CA ASP A 259 11.55 32.07 -18.47
C ASP A 259 12.66 32.61 -17.57
N ASN A 260 13.14 31.80 -16.63
CA ASN A 260 14.24 32.14 -15.73
C ASN A 260 15.64 31.98 -16.34
N GLU A 261 15.75 31.57 -17.61
CA GLU A 261 17.02 31.47 -18.38
C GLU A 261 17.17 32.59 -19.42
N GLN A 262 16.14 33.41 -19.66
CA GLN A 262 16.14 34.39 -20.76
C GLN A 262 17.29 35.39 -20.64
N ASP A 263 17.61 35.86 -19.44
CA ASP A 263 18.70 36.81 -19.19
C ASP A 263 20.09 36.21 -19.46
N THR A 264 20.22 34.87 -19.31
CA THR A 264 21.48 34.17 -19.53
C THR A 264 21.76 33.86 -21.00
N GLN A 265 20.75 33.99 -21.86
CA GLN A 265 20.90 33.81 -23.31
C GLN A 265 21.69 34.96 -23.98
N ILE A 266 21.79 36.08 -23.32
CA ILE A 266 22.38 37.32 -23.89
C ILE A 266 23.90 37.43 -23.67
N VAL A 267 24.52 36.44 -23.05
CA VAL A 267 25.95 36.42 -22.69
C VAL A 267 26.78 35.71 -23.74
#